data_472539168745b47ddc702fecfe8ba3c7
#
_entry.id   472539168745b47ddc702fecfe8ba3c7
#
_cell.length_a   1.000
_cell.length_b   1.000
_cell.length_c   1.000
_cell.angle_alpha   90.00
_cell.angle_beta   90.00
_cell.angle_gamma   90.00
#
_symmetry.space_group_name_H-M   'P 1'
#
loop_
_entity.id
_entity.type
_entity.pdbx_description
1 polymer ?
#
loop_
_entity_poly.entity_id
_entity_poly.type
_entity_poly.pdbx_seq_one_letter_code
_entity_poly.pdbx_strand_id
1 'polypeptide(L)'
;MQFVNSRVWRVCLVIVACSVSVEMSVQADDAGPKCTLQYRFLETKVAHYTVENQSKVELHQGEAEQVVEHSETTDKHYRVGVDLDGDAVLEMSIDRVQMSASVDGGDPVKFDSLNGDNPPVQFEGVANQVGQPHVRVKVAPTGEVLSLQWLLQADTNSITAKNAGGLDILVRLPEEPVAIGDKWKEQYETDISVGQGLNKAVTMQRTYELKSVEGDIATIRLDTAVITPLHDPEQEAQLIQKTPSGTIKFDIKRGIMLSRETSVDRKVVGFSGPNSFVRNVTSRKELFVEGSAAGAVRQAQGTNGSTR
;
A
#
# COMPACT_ATOMS: atom_id res chain seq x y z
N MET A 1 -23.39 3.88 -94.14
CA MET A 1 -24.69 3.47 -94.76
C MET A 1 -25.64 3.24 -93.59
N GLN A 2 -26.71 4.06 -93.59
CA GLN A 2 -28.03 3.90 -93.02
C GLN A 2 -28.20 3.63 -91.53
N PHE A 3 -28.70 4.60 -90.78
CA PHE A 3 -30.14 4.86 -90.44
C PHE A 3 -30.65 3.90 -89.35
N VAL A 4 -31.41 4.20 -88.32
CA VAL A 4 -32.32 5.29 -87.96
C VAL A 4 -32.89 4.96 -86.57
N ASN A 5 -33.24 5.98 -85.82
CA ASN A 5 -34.39 6.19 -84.91
C ASN A 5 -34.39 5.57 -83.47
N SER A 6 -34.21 6.41 -82.55
CA SER A 6 -35.23 7.10 -81.68
C SER A 6 -36.27 6.18 -81.01
N ARG A 7 -36.22 6.22 -79.70
CA ARG A 7 -37.42 6.54 -78.87
C ARG A 7 -37.02 6.90 -77.42
N VAL A 8 -37.34 8.10 -77.06
CA VAL A 8 -37.34 8.68 -75.73
C VAL A 8 -38.37 7.98 -74.87
N TRP A 9 -37.94 7.42 -73.74
CA TRP A 9 -38.84 7.19 -72.62
C TRP A 9 -38.30 7.85 -71.37
N ARG A 10 -39.05 8.89 -70.95
CA ARG A 10 -38.81 9.59 -69.65
C ARG A 10 -39.33 8.63 -68.56
N VAL A 11 -38.45 8.09 -67.76
CA VAL A 11 -38.81 7.46 -66.50
C VAL A 11 -38.58 8.47 -65.42
N CYS A 12 -39.65 8.96 -64.80
CA CYS A 12 -39.57 9.80 -63.59
C CYS A 12 -39.04 8.94 -62.45
N LEU A 13 -37.81 9.18 -62.03
CA LEU A 13 -37.23 8.60 -60.82
C LEU A 13 -37.69 9.45 -59.63
N VAL A 14 -38.67 8.96 -58.89
CA VAL A 14 -39.06 9.50 -57.60
C VAL A 14 -37.98 9.09 -56.60
N ILE A 15 -37.10 10.02 -56.28
CA ILE A 15 -36.13 9.83 -55.18
C ILE A 15 -36.89 10.06 -53.88
N VAL A 16 -37.31 8.99 -53.21
CA VAL A 16 -37.70 9.04 -51.79
C VAL A 16 -36.44 9.15 -50.96
N ALA A 17 -36.12 10.37 -50.52
CA ALA A 17 -35.09 10.63 -49.54
C ALA A 17 -35.58 10.12 -48.18
N CYS A 18 -35.18 8.89 -47.82
CA CYS A 18 -35.34 8.37 -46.47
C CYS A 18 -34.26 9.02 -45.62
N SER A 19 -34.60 10.13 -44.92
CA SER A 19 -33.76 10.72 -43.88
C SER A 19 -33.79 9.81 -42.67
N VAL A 20 -32.78 8.93 -42.55
CA VAL A 20 -32.48 8.21 -41.32
C VAL A 20 -31.84 9.22 -40.37
N SER A 21 -32.65 9.77 -39.47
CA SER A 21 -32.17 10.49 -38.31
C SER A 21 -31.50 9.48 -37.38
N VAL A 22 -30.17 9.39 -37.42
CA VAL A 22 -29.39 8.71 -36.39
C VAL A 22 -29.47 9.62 -35.17
N GLU A 23 -30.41 9.34 -34.28
CA GLU A 23 -30.35 9.88 -32.92
C GLU A 23 -29.14 9.22 -32.24
N MET A 24 -28.01 9.92 -32.24
CA MET A 24 -26.93 9.65 -31.30
C MET A 24 -27.51 9.94 -29.93
N SER A 25 -27.99 8.91 -29.25
CA SER A 25 -28.17 8.93 -27.82
C SER A 25 -26.77 9.09 -27.22
N VAL A 26 -26.40 10.32 -26.89
CA VAL A 26 -25.33 10.62 -25.94
C VAL A 26 -25.84 10.03 -24.63
N GLN A 27 -25.41 8.81 -24.30
CA GLN A 27 -25.48 8.36 -22.93
C GLN A 27 -24.61 9.34 -22.15
N ALA A 28 -25.26 10.28 -21.47
CA ALA A 28 -24.62 11.01 -20.39
C ALA A 28 -24.17 9.94 -19.39
N ASP A 29 -22.87 9.77 -19.28
CA ASP A 29 -22.23 9.01 -18.20
C ASP A 29 -22.71 9.69 -16.91
N ASP A 30 -23.65 9.04 -16.21
CA ASP A 30 -24.21 9.50 -14.94
C ASP A 30 -23.19 9.22 -13.82
N ALA A 31 -21.94 9.57 -14.12
CA ALA A 31 -20.85 9.54 -13.17
C ALA A 31 -21.15 10.62 -12.12
N GLY A 32 -21.46 10.17 -10.91
CA GLY A 32 -21.69 11.04 -9.77
C GLY A 32 -20.58 12.10 -9.58
N PRO A 33 -20.71 13.01 -8.63
CA PRO A 33 -19.74 14.08 -8.44
C PRO A 33 -18.34 13.49 -8.23
N LYS A 34 -17.37 13.97 -9.03
CA LYS A 34 -15.98 13.56 -8.97
C LYS A 34 -15.24 14.35 -7.89
N CYS A 35 -14.33 13.69 -7.17
CA CYS A 35 -13.42 14.33 -6.23
C CYS A 35 -11.96 14.06 -6.60
N THR A 36 -11.09 15.03 -6.29
CA THR A 36 -9.63 14.89 -6.45
C THR A 36 -9.03 14.40 -5.15
N LEU A 37 -8.33 13.27 -5.21
CA LEU A 37 -7.62 12.70 -4.08
C LEU A 37 -6.13 13.01 -4.25
N GLN A 38 -5.58 13.85 -3.39
CA GLN A 38 -4.16 14.24 -3.44
C GLN A 38 -3.63 14.49 -2.04
N TYR A 39 -2.40 14.07 -1.77
CA TYR A 39 -1.68 14.48 -0.57
C TYR A 39 -1.38 15.97 -0.60
N ARG A 40 -1.47 16.62 0.56
CA ARG A 40 -1.06 18.00 0.76
C ARG A 40 0.09 18.03 1.75
N PHE A 41 1.28 17.99 1.20
CA PHE A 41 2.51 18.07 1.98
C PHE A 41 2.76 19.52 2.38
N LEU A 42 2.62 19.81 3.66
CA LEU A 42 2.92 21.14 4.19
C LEU A 42 4.33 21.12 4.77
N GLU A 43 5.19 21.96 4.25
CA GLU A 43 6.57 22.12 4.73
C GLU A 43 6.62 22.34 6.25
N THR A 44 7.63 21.77 6.90
CA THR A 44 7.82 21.79 8.35
C THR A 44 6.75 21.05 9.19
N LYS A 45 5.76 20.44 8.58
CA LYS A 45 4.80 19.62 9.31
C LYS A 45 5.38 18.24 9.63
N VAL A 46 4.94 17.72 10.76
CA VAL A 46 5.22 16.35 11.18
C VAL A 46 3.91 15.60 11.25
N ALA A 47 3.85 14.48 10.53
CA ALA A 47 2.70 13.60 10.53
C ALA A 47 3.02 12.36 11.38
N HIS A 48 2.30 12.15 12.47
CA HIS A 48 2.47 11.01 13.36
C HIS A 48 1.47 9.91 13.02
N TYR A 49 1.92 8.66 13.09
CA TYR A 49 1.10 7.48 12.88
C TYR A 49 1.45 6.42 13.93
N THR A 50 0.42 5.75 14.42
CA THR A 50 0.57 4.50 15.14
C THR A 50 0.21 3.35 14.21
N VAL A 51 1.07 2.34 14.15
CA VAL A 51 0.90 1.14 13.35
C VAL A 51 0.82 -0.06 14.27
N GLU A 52 -0.28 -0.81 14.20
CA GLU A 52 -0.49 -2.08 14.89
C GLU A 52 -0.42 -3.21 13.88
N ASN A 53 0.46 -4.18 14.09
CA ASN A 53 0.56 -5.40 13.31
C ASN A 53 0.29 -6.59 14.22
N GLN A 54 -0.51 -7.53 13.73
CA GLN A 54 -0.71 -8.83 14.37
C GLN A 54 -0.56 -9.89 13.28
N SER A 55 0.21 -10.93 13.55
CA SER A 55 0.34 -12.06 12.64
C SER A 55 0.35 -13.38 13.39
N LYS A 56 -0.27 -14.37 12.77
CA LYS A 56 -0.22 -15.77 13.15
C LYS A 56 0.15 -16.59 11.93
N VAL A 57 1.25 -17.32 12.03
CA VAL A 57 1.73 -18.23 10.99
C VAL A 57 1.62 -19.64 11.52
N GLU A 58 0.85 -20.47 10.83
CA GLU A 58 0.70 -21.91 11.11
C GLU A 58 1.46 -22.66 10.02
N LEU A 59 2.48 -23.40 10.40
CA LEU A 59 3.31 -24.21 9.54
C LEU A 59 3.08 -25.69 9.85
N HIS A 60 2.78 -26.48 8.83
CA HIS A 60 2.65 -27.92 8.94
C HIS A 60 3.55 -28.59 7.90
N GLN A 61 4.42 -29.51 8.32
CA GLN A 61 5.34 -30.19 7.44
C GLN A 61 5.54 -31.64 7.91
N GLY A 62 4.87 -32.57 7.25
CA GLY A 62 4.85 -33.97 7.66
C GLY A 62 4.16 -34.19 9.01
N GLU A 63 4.90 -34.55 10.04
CA GLU A 63 4.39 -34.69 11.43
C GLU A 63 4.71 -33.44 12.27
N ALA A 64 5.47 -32.50 11.78
CA ALA A 64 5.84 -31.29 12.50
C ALA A 64 4.78 -30.20 12.30
N GLU A 65 4.36 -29.62 13.41
CA GLU A 65 3.52 -28.41 13.44
C GLU A 65 4.23 -27.32 14.20
N GLN A 66 4.13 -26.10 13.71
CA GLN A 66 4.64 -24.93 14.38
C GLN A 66 3.66 -23.77 14.22
N VAL A 67 3.40 -23.07 15.30
CA VAL A 67 2.60 -21.85 15.32
C VAL A 67 3.45 -20.70 15.84
N VAL A 68 3.59 -19.66 15.05
CA VAL A 68 4.29 -18.43 15.44
C VAL A 68 3.28 -17.30 15.50
N GLU A 69 3.19 -16.66 16.65
CA GLU A 69 2.37 -15.47 16.85
C GLU A 69 3.27 -14.26 17.11
N HIS A 70 2.97 -13.17 16.43
CA HIS A 70 3.71 -11.91 16.56
C HIS A 70 2.73 -10.75 16.64
N SER A 71 3.00 -9.82 17.56
CA SER A 71 2.33 -8.55 17.63
C SER A 71 3.34 -7.42 17.75
N GLU A 72 3.08 -6.31 17.07
CA GLU A 72 3.92 -5.13 17.06
C GLU A 72 3.05 -3.89 17.07
N THR A 73 3.41 -2.91 17.90
CA THR A 73 2.90 -1.55 17.84
C THR A 73 4.10 -0.61 17.63
N THR A 74 4.04 0.17 16.55
CA THR A 74 5.09 1.12 16.17
C THR A 74 4.50 2.51 16.10
N ASP A 75 5.03 3.44 16.90
CA ASP A 75 4.81 4.87 16.72
C ASP A 75 5.90 5.42 15.80
N LYS A 76 5.48 6.06 14.72
CA LYS A 76 6.36 6.64 13.71
C LYS A 76 5.92 8.04 13.32
N HIS A 77 6.84 8.81 12.80
CA HIS A 77 6.51 10.09 12.19
C HIS A 77 7.21 10.29 10.85
N TYR A 78 6.57 11.11 10.04
CA TYR A 78 7.13 11.67 8.81
C TYR A 78 7.38 13.15 8.99
N ARG A 79 8.64 13.59 8.81
CA ARG A 79 8.97 15.00 8.67
C ARG A 79 8.88 15.38 7.21
N VAL A 80 8.13 16.43 6.91
CA VAL A 80 7.92 16.92 5.56
C VAL A 80 8.92 18.04 5.26
N GLY A 81 9.70 17.87 4.20
CA GLY A 81 10.50 18.91 3.56
C GLY A 81 10.07 19.11 2.11
N VAL A 82 10.62 20.13 1.46
CA VAL A 82 10.45 20.39 0.04
C VAL A 82 11.84 20.53 -0.56
N ASP A 83 12.09 19.91 -1.70
CA ASP A 83 13.38 20.01 -2.37
C ASP A 83 13.47 21.27 -3.27
N LEU A 84 14.58 21.43 -3.98
CA LEU A 84 14.83 22.58 -4.86
C LEU A 84 13.87 22.64 -6.05
N ASP A 85 13.30 21.51 -6.45
CA ASP A 85 12.34 21.39 -7.55
C ASP A 85 10.89 21.60 -7.08
N GLY A 86 10.67 21.74 -5.76
CA GLY A 86 9.36 21.92 -5.15
C GLY A 86 8.62 20.60 -4.84
N ASP A 87 9.29 19.44 -5.00
CA ASP A 87 8.73 18.14 -4.66
C ASP A 87 8.80 17.86 -3.16
N ALA A 88 7.81 17.14 -2.65
CA ALA A 88 7.80 16.77 -1.24
C ALA A 88 8.83 15.68 -0.93
N VAL A 89 9.58 15.90 0.14
CA VAL A 89 10.55 14.96 0.68
C VAL A 89 10.10 14.57 2.09
N LEU A 90 9.89 13.28 2.32
CA LEU A 90 9.49 12.73 3.60
C LEU A 90 10.65 11.99 4.25
N GLU A 91 10.99 12.35 5.48
CA GLU A 91 11.90 11.56 6.33
C GLU A 91 11.07 10.81 7.36
N MET A 92 11.17 9.49 7.37
CA MET A 92 10.48 8.62 8.31
C MET A 92 11.41 8.24 9.46
N SER A 93 10.91 8.37 10.68
CA SER A 93 11.55 7.89 11.90
C SER A 93 10.59 7.05 12.72
N ILE A 94 11.11 6.07 13.43
CA ILE A 94 10.38 5.30 14.45
C ILE A 94 10.64 5.95 15.80
N ASP A 95 9.56 6.32 16.50
CA ASP A 95 9.64 6.94 17.83
C ASP A 95 9.61 5.90 18.95
N ARG A 96 8.84 4.82 18.75
CA ARG A 96 8.68 3.72 19.69
C ARG A 96 8.32 2.44 18.99
N VAL A 97 8.76 1.30 19.54
CA VAL A 97 8.28 -0.03 19.21
C VAL A 97 7.92 -0.80 20.46
N GLN A 98 6.80 -1.53 20.39
CA GLN A 98 6.40 -2.55 21.35
C GLN A 98 6.19 -3.84 20.57
N MET A 99 6.86 -4.91 20.98
CA MET A 99 6.87 -6.18 20.26
C MET A 99 6.58 -7.34 21.22
N SER A 100 5.89 -8.35 20.71
CA SER A 100 5.67 -9.60 21.41
C SER A 100 5.69 -10.75 20.41
N ALA A 101 6.39 -11.82 20.72
CA ALA A 101 6.45 -13.02 19.88
C ALA A 101 6.37 -14.28 20.74
N SER A 102 5.58 -15.26 20.31
CA SER A 102 5.49 -16.59 20.92
C SER A 102 5.55 -17.67 19.86
N VAL A 103 6.00 -18.86 20.27
CA VAL A 103 6.07 -20.06 19.43
C VAL A 103 5.34 -21.16 20.16
N ASP A 104 4.44 -21.86 19.44
CA ASP A 104 3.68 -23.03 19.91
C ASP A 104 2.91 -22.80 21.23
N GLY A 105 2.40 -21.56 21.41
CA GLY A 105 1.67 -21.18 22.61
C GLY A 105 2.52 -21.06 23.88
N GLY A 106 3.86 -21.05 23.74
CA GLY A 106 4.78 -20.76 24.83
C GLY A 106 4.70 -19.33 25.34
N ASP A 107 5.40 -19.04 26.43
CA ASP A 107 5.44 -17.70 27.01
C ASP A 107 5.98 -16.68 26.00
N PRO A 108 5.27 -15.55 25.77
CA PRO A 108 5.72 -14.57 24.81
C PRO A 108 6.95 -13.80 25.27
N VAL A 109 7.92 -13.68 24.38
CA VAL A 109 9.06 -12.76 24.56
C VAL A 109 8.56 -11.37 24.18
N LYS A 110 8.75 -10.40 25.09
CA LYS A 110 8.25 -9.03 24.94
C LYS A 110 9.38 -8.01 24.98
N PHE A 111 9.18 -6.91 24.27
CA PHE A 111 10.09 -5.77 24.25
C PHE A 111 9.31 -4.47 24.10
N ASP A 112 9.73 -3.43 24.80
CA ASP A 112 9.26 -2.06 24.63
C ASP A 112 10.47 -1.13 24.66
N SER A 113 10.69 -0.40 23.59
CA SER A 113 11.85 0.48 23.43
C SER A 113 11.92 1.65 24.43
N LEU A 114 10.83 1.94 25.14
CA LEU A 114 10.80 2.98 26.19
C LEU A 114 11.26 2.45 27.56
N ASN A 115 11.28 1.15 27.79
CA ASN A 115 11.60 0.59 29.10
C ASN A 115 13.11 0.63 29.41
N GLY A 116 13.96 0.95 28.44
CA GLY A 116 15.41 1.00 28.61
C GLY A 116 16.09 -0.35 28.77
N ASP A 117 15.36 -1.45 28.60
CA ASP A 117 15.89 -2.80 28.63
C ASP A 117 16.69 -3.10 27.36
N ASN A 118 17.67 -3.99 27.46
CA ASN A 118 18.34 -4.51 26.27
C ASN A 118 17.33 -5.32 25.44
N PRO A 119 17.23 -5.07 24.13
CA PRO A 119 16.31 -5.82 23.28
C PRO A 119 16.71 -7.30 23.23
N PRO A 120 15.75 -8.22 23.30
CA PRO A 120 15.99 -9.62 22.93
C PRO A 120 16.57 -9.72 21.52
N VAL A 121 17.45 -10.70 21.28
CA VAL A 121 18.20 -10.86 20.00
C VAL A 121 17.29 -10.77 18.77
N GLN A 122 16.10 -11.36 18.83
CA GLN A 122 15.14 -11.32 17.73
C GLN A 122 14.57 -9.91 17.42
N PHE A 123 14.71 -8.95 18.35
CA PHE A 123 14.17 -7.59 18.21
C PHE A 123 15.28 -6.52 18.07
N GLU A 124 16.54 -6.91 18.18
CA GLU A 124 17.69 -5.96 18.10
C GLU A 124 17.67 -5.12 16.81
N GLY A 125 17.35 -5.76 15.66
CA GLY A 125 17.36 -5.10 14.38
C GLY A 125 16.37 -3.93 14.30
N VAL A 126 15.20 -4.05 14.93
CA VAL A 126 14.18 -2.97 14.97
C VAL A 126 14.53 -1.97 16.08
N ALA A 127 14.95 -2.45 17.24
CA ALA A 127 15.30 -1.59 18.36
C ALA A 127 16.41 -0.57 18.01
N ASN A 128 17.39 -0.97 17.22
CA ASN A 128 18.48 -0.12 16.75
C ASN A 128 18.04 0.99 15.77
N GLN A 129 16.81 0.92 15.26
CA GLN A 129 16.26 1.92 14.35
C GLN A 129 15.45 3.01 15.07
N VAL A 130 15.12 2.82 16.35
CA VAL A 130 14.32 3.75 17.13
C VAL A 130 15.07 5.06 17.38
N GLY A 131 14.38 6.19 17.19
CA GLY A 131 14.88 7.53 17.46
C GLY A 131 15.73 8.15 16.34
N GLN A 132 15.92 7.47 15.22
CA GLN A 132 16.71 7.95 14.09
C GLN A 132 15.88 7.96 12.79
N PRO A 133 16.12 8.93 11.88
CA PRO A 133 15.54 8.86 10.54
C PRO A 133 16.23 7.72 9.76
N HIS A 134 15.43 6.81 9.21
CA HIS A 134 15.95 5.62 8.53
C HIS A 134 15.61 5.55 7.04
N VAL A 135 14.63 6.29 6.59
CA VAL A 135 14.31 6.39 5.16
C VAL A 135 13.95 7.82 4.78
N ARG A 136 14.44 8.25 3.63
CA ARG A 136 14.06 9.50 2.99
C ARG A 136 13.44 9.15 1.64
N VAL A 137 12.25 9.69 1.36
CA VAL A 137 11.55 9.47 0.10
C VAL A 137 11.13 10.80 -0.51
N LYS A 138 11.33 10.93 -1.82
CA LYS A 138 10.75 11.99 -2.63
C LYS A 138 9.44 11.47 -3.20
N VAL A 139 8.36 12.22 -3.06
CA VAL A 139 7.01 11.75 -3.41
C VAL A 139 6.23 12.80 -4.19
N ALA A 140 5.41 12.33 -5.15
CA ALA A 140 4.42 13.15 -5.83
C ALA A 140 3.15 13.34 -4.98
N PRO A 141 2.30 14.33 -5.28
CA PRO A 141 1.00 14.52 -4.61
C PRO A 141 0.06 13.30 -4.71
N THR A 142 0.28 12.42 -5.66
CA THR A 142 -0.43 11.14 -5.79
C THR A 142 0.08 10.05 -4.84
N GLY A 143 1.10 10.33 -4.05
CA GLY A 143 1.76 9.32 -3.21
C GLY A 143 2.74 8.42 -3.97
N GLU A 144 3.01 8.71 -5.26
CA GLU A 144 4.04 8.02 -6.02
C GLU A 144 5.42 8.30 -5.45
N VAL A 145 6.19 7.24 -5.22
CA VAL A 145 7.57 7.36 -4.78
C VAL A 145 8.46 7.63 -6.00
N LEU A 146 9.01 8.83 -6.07
CA LEU A 146 9.91 9.26 -7.15
C LEU A 146 11.35 8.83 -6.89
N SER A 147 11.79 8.87 -5.64
CA SER A 147 13.08 8.34 -5.21
C SER A 147 13.05 7.90 -3.75
N LEU A 148 13.95 6.99 -3.39
CA LEU A 148 14.08 6.47 -2.03
C LEU A 148 15.54 6.32 -1.65
N GLN A 149 15.89 6.74 -0.43
CA GLN A 149 17.21 6.61 0.17
C GLN A 149 17.10 6.00 1.57
N TRP A 150 17.82 4.91 1.81
CA TRP A 150 18.03 4.39 3.16
C TRP A 150 19.09 5.21 3.86
N LEU A 151 18.83 5.64 5.11
CA LEU A 151 19.75 6.49 5.88
C LEU A 151 20.57 5.71 6.90
N LEU A 152 20.08 4.55 7.37
CA LEU A 152 20.71 3.76 8.44
C LEU A 152 21.43 2.50 7.94
N GLN A 153 21.24 2.06 6.71
CA GLN A 153 21.89 0.87 6.18
C GLN A 153 23.06 1.24 5.27
N ALA A 154 24.24 0.68 5.59
CA ALA A 154 25.42 0.76 4.72
C ALA A 154 25.30 -0.14 3.47
N ASP A 155 24.36 -1.07 3.45
CA ASP A 155 24.14 -1.97 2.30
C ASP A 155 23.26 -1.31 1.26
N THR A 156 23.95 -0.87 0.23
CA THR A 156 23.46 -0.17 -0.96
C THR A 156 22.72 -1.08 -1.96
N ASN A 157 21.84 -1.94 -1.52
CA ASN A 157 20.84 -2.46 -2.42
C ASN A 157 19.80 -1.36 -2.62
N SER A 158 20.12 -0.45 -3.55
CA SER A 158 19.22 0.62 -3.95
C SER A 158 17.90 -0.01 -4.42
N ILE A 159 16.87 0.07 -3.56
CA ILE A 159 15.52 -0.22 -4.00
C ILE A 159 15.21 0.82 -5.07
N THR A 160 15.06 0.37 -6.30
CA THR A 160 14.64 1.27 -7.38
C THR A 160 13.23 1.78 -7.07
N ALA A 161 12.88 2.96 -7.56
CA ALA A 161 11.52 3.50 -7.41
C ALA A 161 10.44 2.49 -7.86
N LYS A 162 10.77 1.61 -8.82
CA LYS A 162 9.92 0.52 -9.31
C LYS A 162 9.55 -0.51 -8.23
N ASN A 163 10.43 -0.75 -7.28
CA ASN A 163 10.21 -1.69 -6.16
C ASN A 163 9.73 -0.98 -4.89
N ALA A 164 9.74 0.34 -4.88
CA ALA A 164 9.33 1.15 -3.73
C ALA A 164 7.82 1.00 -3.41
N GLY A 165 6.99 0.64 -4.39
CA GLY A 165 5.58 0.30 -4.19
C GLY A 165 5.37 -0.82 -3.16
N GLY A 166 6.35 -1.73 -3.02
CA GLY A 166 6.34 -2.78 -1.99
C GLY A 166 6.58 -2.29 -0.56
N LEU A 167 7.11 -1.09 -0.36
CA LEU A 167 7.46 -0.55 0.96
C LEU A 167 6.28 0.02 1.75
N ASP A 168 5.13 0.18 1.11
CA ASP A 168 3.90 0.61 1.80
C ASP A 168 4.01 1.96 2.55
N ILE A 169 4.84 2.88 2.02
CA ILE A 169 5.11 4.18 2.66
C ILE A 169 3.87 5.07 2.59
N LEU A 170 3.33 5.25 1.38
CA LEU A 170 2.10 6.00 1.11
C LEU A 170 1.14 5.16 0.26
N VAL A 171 -0.13 5.51 0.29
CA VAL A 171 -1.15 4.93 -0.59
C VAL A 171 -1.11 5.64 -1.93
N ARG A 172 -1.07 4.89 -3.03
CA ARG A 172 -1.17 5.47 -4.36
C ARG A 172 -2.58 6.01 -4.59
N LEU A 173 -2.70 7.30 -4.85
CA LEU A 173 -3.94 7.99 -5.20
C LEU A 173 -4.06 8.12 -6.73
N PRO A 174 -5.28 8.29 -7.27
CA PRO A 174 -5.48 8.46 -8.71
C PRO A 174 -4.92 9.80 -9.20
N GLU A 175 -4.49 9.86 -10.46
CA GLU A 175 -4.01 11.10 -11.10
C GLU A 175 -5.18 12.01 -11.48
N GLU A 176 -6.28 11.40 -11.92
CA GLU A 176 -7.49 12.09 -12.36
C GLU A 176 -8.56 12.09 -11.26
N PRO A 177 -9.48 13.08 -11.27
CA PRO A 177 -10.62 13.08 -10.36
C PRO A 177 -11.51 11.85 -10.56
N VAL A 178 -11.92 11.23 -9.44
CA VAL A 178 -12.69 9.98 -9.41
C VAL A 178 -14.06 10.17 -8.81
N ALA A 179 -15.04 9.39 -9.31
CA ALA A 179 -16.38 9.24 -8.76
C ALA A 179 -16.45 7.98 -7.88
N ILE A 180 -17.51 7.86 -7.08
CA ILE A 180 -17.79 6.64 -6.30
C ILE A 180 -17.97 5.46 -7.26
N GLY A 181 -17.25 4.37 -7.00
CA GLY A 181 -17.18 3.17 -7.83
C GLY A 181 -15.99 3.13 -8.79
N ASP A 182 -15.33 4.27 -9.04
CA ASP A 182 -14.14 4.31 -9.89
C ASP A 182 -12.98 3.55 -9.27
N LYS A 183 -12.15 2.96 -10.14
CA LYS A 183 -11.01 2.14 -9.77
C LYS A 183 -9.74 2.64 -10.42
N TRP A 184 -8.64 2.55 -9.67
CA TRP A 184 -7.29 2.76 -10.19
C TRP A 184 -6.36 1.65 -9.71
N LYS A 185 -5.20 1.55 -10.34
CA LYS A 185 -4.27 0.45 -10.13
C LYS A 185 -2.86 0.95 -9.95
N GLU A 186 -2.11 0.21 -9.15
CA GLU A 186 -0.68 0.33 -8.98
C GLU A 186 -0.04 -1.03 -9.22
N GLN A 187 1.04 -1.08 -9.98
CA GLN A 187 1.84 -2.30 -10.17
C GLN A 187 3.25 -2.06 -9.65
N TYR A 188 3.80 -3.07 -9.00
CA TYR A 188 5.17 -3.09 -8.52
C TYR A 188 5.74 -4.48 -8.61
N GLU A 189 7.06 -4.59 -8.57
CA GLU A 189 7.76 -5.88 -8.59
C GLU A 189 8.24 -6.25 -7.18
N THR A 190 8.25 -7.54 -6.90
CA THR A 190 8.87 -8.13 -5.71
C THR A 190 9.62 -9.38 -6.13
N ASP A 191 10.75 -9.65 -5.47
CA ASP A 191 11.52 -10.85 -5.74
C ASP A 191 11.07 -12.00 -4.86
N ILE A 192 11.08 -13.20 -5.44
CA ILE A 192 10.93 -14.47 -4.73
C ILE A 192 12.15 -15.36 -5.02
N SER A 193 12.54 -16.19 -4.07
CA SER A 193 13.59 -17.19 -4.28
C SER A 193 13.04 -18.37 -5.09
N VAL A 194 13.79 -18.79 -6.11
CA VAL A 194 13.46 -19.97 -6.93
C VAL A 194 14.48 -21.10 -6.76
N GLY A 195 15.22 -21.08 -5.66
CA GLY A 195 16.26 -22.06 -5.32
C GLY A 195 17.65 -21.66 -5.85
N GLN A 196 18.68 -22.32 -5.32
CA GLN A 196 20.09 -22.14 -5.71
C GLN A 196 20.61 -20.68 -5.67
N GLY A 197 20.02 -19.83 -4.81
CA GLY A 197 20.37 -18.41 -4.72
C GLY A 197 19.85 -17.54 -5.87
N LEU A 198 18.96 -18.07 -6.72
CA LEU A 198 18.33 -17.33 -7.80
C LEU A 198 17.04 -16.68 -7.33
N ASN A 199 16.81 -15.45 -7.79
CA ASN A 199 15.58 -14.71 -7.57
C ASN A 199 14.81 -14.54 -8.88
N LYS A 200 13.47 -14.56 -8.76
CA LYS A 200 12.54 -14.29 -9.85
C LYS A 200 11.70 -13.07 -9.47
N ALA A 201 11.68 -12.07 -10.36
CA ALA A 201 10.79 -10.93 -10.21
C ALA A 201 9.33 -11.35 -10.46
N VAL A 202 8.44 -10.94 -9.57
CA VAL A 202 7.01 -11.20 -9.63
C VAL A 202 6.27 -9.87 -9.58
N THR A 203 5.37 -9.68 -10.53
CA THR A 203 4.53 -8.48 -10.60
C THR A 203 3.34 -8.63 -9.65
N MET A 204 3.21 -7.66 -8.77
CA MET A 204 2.08 -7.47 -7.87
C MET A 204 1.21 -6.33 -8.38
N GLN A 205 -0.10 -6.40 -8.16
CA GLN A 205 -1.04 -5.34 -8.48
C GLN A 205 -1.90 -5.01 -7.27
N ARG A 206 -1.95 -3.74 -6.90
CA ARG A 206 -2.97 -3.17 -6.03
C ARG A 206 -4.06 -2.57 -6.87
N THR A 207 -5.30 -2.87 -6.51
CA THR A 207 -6.50 -2.25 -7.07
C THR A 207 -7.18 -1.48 -5.97
N TYR A 208 -7.40 -0.22 -6.21
CA TYR A 208 -8.12 0.69 -5.32
C TYR A 208 -9.49 0.99 -5.91
N GLU A 209 -10.49 1.21 -5.07
CA GLU A 209 -11.85 1.59 -5.46
C GLU A 209 -12.39 2.63 -4.49
N LEU A 210 -12.87 3.77 -4.98
CA LEU A 210 -13.55 4.76 -4.16
C LEU A 210 -14.96 4.24 -3.80
N LYS A 211 -15.17 3.89 -2.53
CA LYS A 211 -16.42 3.28 -2.05
C LYS A 211 -17.45 4.31 -1.60
N SER A 212 -17.02 5.35 -0.92
CA SER A 212 -17.89 6.43 -0.45
C SER A 212 -17.10 7.71 -0.20
N VAL A 213 -17.82 8.82 -0.16
CA VAL A 213 -17.33 10.12 0.32
C VAL A 213 -18.36 10.65 1.30
N GLU A 214 -17.98 10.81 2.56
CA GLU A 214 -18.82 11.32 3.64
C GLU A 214 -18.21 12.63 4.18
N GLY A 215 -18.80 13.76 3.83
CA GLY A 215 -18.19 15.07 4.07
C GLY A 215 -16.86 15.18 3.32
N ASP A 216 -15.78 15.39 4.05
CA ASP A 216 -14.42 15.47 3.49
C ASP A 216 -13.66 14.13 3.53
N ILE A 217 -14.30 13.03 3.98
CA ILE A 217 -13.65 11.73 4.16
C ILE A 217 -13.99 10.78 3.03
N ALA A 218 -12.97 10.40 2.24
CA ALA A 218 -13.06 9.34 1.26
C ALA A 218 -12.75 7.98 1.88
N THR A 219 -13.59 6.98 1.61
CA THR A 219 -13.35 5.58 1.95
C THR A 219 -12.95 4.83 0.69
N ILE A 220 -11.75 4.26 0.70
CA ILE A 220 -11.13 3.58 -0.43
C ILE A 220 -10.93 2.11 -0.06
N ARG A 221 -11.40 1.20 -0.90
CA ARG A 221 -11.09 -0.23 -0.80
C ARG A 221 -9.78 -0.52 -1.48
N LEU A 222 -8.98 -1.39 -0.88
CA LEU A 222 -7.73 -1.94 -1.41
C LEU A 222 -7.85 -3.45 -1.57
N ASP A 223 -7.45 -3.97 -2.73
CA ASP A 223 -7.23 -5.39 -2.98
C ASP A 223 -5.85 -5.57 -3.64
N THR A 224 -5.06 -6.54 -3.17
CA THR A 224 -3.73 -6.85 -3.73
C THR A 224 -3.71 -8.26 -4.32
N ALA A 225 -3.18 -8.41 -5.52
CA ALA A 225 -3.07 -9.68 -6.22
C ALA A 225 -1.69 -9.87 -6.85
N VAL A 226 -1.31 -11.12 -7.01
CA VAL A 226 -0.16 -11.54 -7.84
C VAL A 226 -0.63 -11.61 -9.29
N ILE A 227 0.07 -10.91 -10.20
CA ILE A 227 -0.26 -10.88 -11.64
C ILE A 227 0.60 -11.89 -12.42
N THR A 228 1.86 -12.05 -12.04
CA THR A 228 2.71 -13.08 -12.63
C THR A 228 2.17 -14.48 -12.31
N PRO A 229 1.85 -15.33 -13.28
CA PRO A 229 1.44 -16.69 -13.02
C PRO A 229 2.49 -17.47 -12.22
N LEU A 230 2.04 -18.09 -11.13
CA LEU A 230 2.83 -19.00 -10.31
C LEU A 230 2.20 -20.39 -10.41
N HIS A 231 3.04 -21.39 -10.51
CA HIS A 231 2.61 -22.80 -10.64
C HIS A 231 3.18 -23.68 -9.53
N ASP A 232 4.02 -23.10 -8.69
CA ASP A 232 4.72 -23.78 -7.61
C ASP A 232 4.21 -23.26 -6.25
N PRO A 233 3.64 -24.13 -5.41
CA PRO A 233 3.19 -23.76 -4.06
C PRO A 233 4.29 -23.15 -3.18
N GLU A 234 5.56 -23.53 -3.38
CA GLU A 234 6.69 -22.92 -2.65
C GLU A 234 6.83 -21.44 -3.00
N GLN A 235 6.65 -21.08 -4.29
CA GLN A 235 6.67 -19.68 -4.75
C GLN A 235 5.45 -18.91 -4.22
N GLU A 236 4.27 -19.53 -4.21
CA GLU A 236 3.05 -18.91 -3.67
C GLU A 236 3.17 -18.64 -2.17
N ALA A 237 3.78 -19.56 -1.42
CA ALA A 237 3.97 -19.43 0.02
C ALA A 237 4.81 -18.18 0.40
N GLN A 238 5.78 -17.80 -0.43
CA GLN A 238 6.60 -16.60 -0.21
C GLN A 238 5.83 -15.29 -0.39
N LEU A 239 4.69 -15.33 -1.10
CA LEU A 239 3.87 -14.15 -1.40
C LEU A 239 2.60 -14.06 -0.56
N ILE A 240 2.32 -15.05 0.28
CA ILE A 240 1.07 -15.15 1.04
C ILE A 240 0.80 -13.89 1.89
N GLN A 241 1.85 -13.31 2.48
CA GLN A 241 1.75 -12.09 3.29
C GLN A 241 1.68 -10.79 2.46
N LYS A 242 2.01 -10.87 1.17
CA LYS A 242 2.11 -9.72 0.27
C LYS A 242 0.82 -9.42 -0.49
N THR A 243 -0.29 -10.10 -0.15
CA THR A 243 -1.59 -9.95 -0.82
C THR A 243 -2.69 -9.43 0.13
N PRO A 244 -2.46 -8.32 0.87
CA PRO A 244 -3.46 -7.78 1.76
C PRO A 244 -4.64 -7.16 0.99
N SER A 245 -5.81 -7.22 1.63
CA SER A 245 -6.98 -6.45 1.24
C SER A 245 -7.46 -5.63 2.44
N GLY A 246 -8.20 -4.54 2.18
CA GLY A 246 -8.66 -3.71 3.29
C GLY A 246 -9.28 -2.39 2.87
N THR A 247 -9.26 -1.45 3.82
CA THR A 247 -9.91 -0.15 3.68
C THR A 247 -8.98 0.97 4.13
N ILE A 248 -9.04 2.07 3.40
CA ILE A 248 -8.28 3.29 3.66
C ILE A 248 -9.28 4.42 3.83
N LYS A 249 -9.07 5.28 4.84
CA LYS A 249 -9.79 6.54 5.00
C LYS A 249 -8.83 7.69 4.72
N PHE A 250 -9.25 8.58 3.83
CA PHE A 250 -8.46 9.71 3.39
C PHE A 250 -9.24 11.02 3.56
N ASP A 251 -8.65 11.99 4.22
CA ASP A 251 -9.21 13.34 4.35
C ASP A 251 -8.85 14.15 3.11
N ILE A 252 -9.84 14.38 2.25
CA ILE A 252 -9.70 15.08 0.96
C ILE A 252 -9.26 16.53 1.18
N LYS A 253 -9.82 17.19 2.19
CA LYS A 253 -9.56 18.61 2.48
C LYS A 253 -8.16 18.82 3.04
N ARG A 254 -7.75 17.98 3.99
CA ARG A 254 -6.41 18.03 4.59
C ARG A 254 -5.34 17.40 3.71
N GLY A 255 -5.73 16.51 2.78
CA GLY A 255 -4.80 15.76 1.93
C GLY A 255 -3.94 14.78 2.72
N ILE A 256 -4.51 14.08 3.70
CA ILE A 256 -3.81 13.10 4.55
C ILE A 256 -4.58 11.79 4.66
N MET A 257 -3.85 10.68 4.77
CA MET A 257 -4.43 9.39 5.13
C MET A 257 -4.74 9.39 6.63
N LEU A 258 -6.01 9.15 7.01
CA LEU A 258 -6.43 9.05 8.40
C LEU A 258 -6.25 7.66 8.96
N SER A 259 -6.57 6.64 8.17
CA SER A 259 -6.36 5.25 8.56
C SER A 259 -6.17 4.35 7.35
N ARG A 260 -5.45 3.24 7.58
CA ARG A 260 -5.35 2.12 6.67
C ARG A 260 -5.46 0.84 7.48
N GLU A 261 -6.47 0.04 7.19
CA GLU A 261 -6.71 -1.26 7.83
C GLU A 261 -6.67 -2.34 6.77
N THR A 262 -5.73 -3.27 6.89
CA THR A 262 -5.54 -4.36 5.91
C THR A 262 -5.40 -5.69 6.62
N SER A 263 -5.78 -6.76 5.94
CA SER A 263 -5.65 -8.12 6.45
C SER A 263 -5.33 -9.11 5.35
N VAL A 264 -4.75 -10.24 5.78
CA VAL A 264 -4.53 -11.44 4.98
C VAL A 264 -5.01 -12.63 5.81
N ASP A 265 -5.79 -13.52 5.24
CA ASP A 265 -6.03 -14.88 5.75
C ASP A 265 -5.93 -15.83 4.55
N ARG A 266 -4.79 -16.46 4.42
CA ARG A 266 -4.49 -17.34 3.29
C ARG A 266 -3.75 -18.58 3.73
N LYS A 267 -4.03 -19.68 3.01
CA LYS A 267 -3.38 -20.98 3.19
C LYS A 267 -2.85 -21.47 1.85
N VAL A 268 -1.60 -21.91 1.84
CA VAL A 268 -0.96 -22.59 0.72
C VAL A 268 -0.66 -24.02 1.13
N VAL A 269 -1.10 -24.98 0.33
CA VAL A 269 -0.92 -26.41 0.59
C VAL A 269 0.13 -26.95 -0.36
N GLY A 270 0.97 -27.87 0.12
CA GLY A 270 1.97 -28.55 -0.71
C GLY A 270 3.27 -27.75 -0.91
N PHE A 271 3.49 -26.66 -0.18
CA PHE A 271 4.66 -25.80 -0.35
C PHE A 271 6.02 -26.50 -0.08
N SER A 272 6.00 -27.57 0.70
CA SER A 272 7.17 -28.40 1.03
C SER A 272 6.85 -29.91 0.93
N GLY A 273 6.08 -30.29 -0.11
CA GLY A 273 5.65 -31.66 -0.35
C GLY A 273 4.19 -31.95 0.03
N PRO A 274 3.69 -33.17 -0.25
CA PRO A 274 2.26 -33.48 -0.22
C PRO A 274 1.55 -33.24 1.12
N ASN A 275 2.26 -33.42 2.24
CA ASN A 275 1.70 -33.25 3.61
C ASN A 275 2.21 -31.97 4.24
N SER A 276 2.18 -30.86 3.52
CA SER A 276 2.60 -29.57 4.05
C SER A 276 1.56 -28.50 3.78
N PHE A 277 1.46 -27.54 4.69
CA PHE A 277 0.78 -26.27 4.43
C PHE A 277 1.40 -25.15 5.27
N VAL A 278 1.28 -23.93 4.76
CA VAL A 278 1.48 -22.71 5.52
C VAL A 278 0.19 -21.89 5.47
N ARG A 279 -0.27 -21.43 6.63
CA ARG A 279 -1.35 -20.46 6.74
C ARG A 279 -0.82 -19.20 7.40
N ASN A 280 -1.16 -18.06 6.82
CA ASN A 280 -0.85 -16.76 7.39
C ASN A 280 -2.14 -15.98 7.64
N VAL A 281 -2.32 -15.56 8.88
CA VAL A 281 -3.38 -14.63 9.30
C VAL A 281 -2.69 -13.38 9.81
N THR A 282 -2.83 -12.28 9.08
CA THR A 282 -2.20 -11.01 9.44
C THR A 282 -3.23 -9.89 9.40
N SER A 283 -3.17 -9.00 10.37
CA SER A 283 -3.88 -7.73 10.36
C SER A 283 -2.91 -6.59 10.60
N ARG A 284 -3.11 -5.49 9.88
CA ARG A 284 -2.36 -4.25 10.02
C ARG A 284 -3.33 -3.08 10.09
N LYS A 285 -3.15 -2.26 11.10
CA LYS A 285 -3.90 -1.03 11.29
C LYS A 285 -2.92 0.13 11.45
N GLU A 286 -3.06 1.14 10.63
CA GLU A 286 -2.28 2.37 10.66
C GLU A 286 -3.21 3.55 10.87
N LEU A 287 -2.95 4.36 11.89
CA LEU A 287 -3.79 5.47 12.31
C LEU A 287 -2.98 6.76 12.35
N PHE A 288 -3.50 7.81 11.74
CA PHE A 288 -3.00 9.15 11.93
C PHE A 288 -3.30 9.64 13.35
N VAL A 289 -2.28 10.21 14.03
CA VAL A 289 -2.40 10.73 15.39
C VAL A 289 -2.41 12.25 15.34
N GLU A 290 -3.51 12.87 15.76
CA GLU A 290 -3.62 14.32 15.89
C GLU A 290 -2.90 14.81 17.15
N GLY A 291 -1.96 15.73 16.97
CA GLY A 291 -1.24 16.38 18.06
C GLY A 291 -0.05 15.57 18.57
N SER A 292 1.07 16.24 18.68
CA SER A 292 2.36 15.67 19.12
C SER A 292 2.29 15.09 20.53
N ALA A 293 2.06 13.79 20.69
CA ALA A 293 2.35 13.07 21.93
C ALA A 293 3.86 12.99 22.22
N ALA A 294 4.70 13.20 21.22
CA ALA A 294 6.18 13.18 21.36
C ALA A 294 6.73 14.28 22.28
N GLY A 295 5.99 15.37 22.50
CA GLY A 295 6.37 16.40 23.47
C GLY A 295 6.15 16.02 24.95
N ALA A 296 5.19 15.15 25.23
CA ALA A 296 4.81 14.80 26.61
C ALA A 296 5.81 13.84 27.27
N VAL A 297 6.47 12.96 26.50
CA VAL A 297 7.43 11.99 27.04
C VAL A 297 8.77 12.63 27.43
N ARG A 298 9.20 13.66 26.69
CA ARG A 298 10.45 14.40 27.06
C ARG A 298 10.33 15.28 28.30
N GLN A 299 9.12 15.75 28.65
CA GLN A 299 8.92 16.54 29.88
C GLN A 299 8.87 15.69 31.14
N ALA A 300 8.50 14.40 31.05
CA ALA A 300 8.48 13.52 32.23
C ALA A 300 9.87 13.06 32.67
N GLN A 301 10.89 13.08 31.80
CA GLN A 301 12.27 12.71 32.15
C GLN A 301 13.15 13.89 32.62
N GLY A 302 12.67 15.13 32.45
CA GLY A 302 13.45 16.34 32.77
C GLY A 302 13.33 16.88 34.20
N THR A 303 12.49 16.28 35.06
CA THR A 303 12.21 16.85 36.41
C THR A 303 12.75 16.08 37.60
N ASN A 304 13.54 15.01 37.40
CA ASN A 304 14.19 14.27 38.50
C ASN A 304 15.70 14.40 38.50
N GLY A 305 16.22 15.60 38.52
CA GLY A 305 17.66 15.82 38.56
C GLY A 305 18.11 17.17 39.11
N SER A 306 17.59 17.59 40.25
CA SER A 306 18.27 18.63 41.04
C SER A 306 17.67 18.76 42.46
N THR A 307 18.22 17.97 43.36
CA THR A 307 18.33 18.41 44.76
C THR A 307 19.42 17.58 45.44
N ARG A 308 20.54 18.25 45.65
CA ARG A 308 21.65 17.99 46.61
C ARG A 308 22.46 16.73 46.47
#